data_1a3627dd7f9a96b86ecb1c57e4fac3c7
#
_entry.id   1a3627dd7f9a96b86ecb1c57e4fac3c7
#
_cell.length_a   1.000
_cell.length_b   1.000
_cell.length_c   1.000
_cell.angle_alpha   90.00
_cell.angle_beta   90.00
_cell.angle_gamma   90.00
#
_symmetry.space_group_name_H-M   'P 1'
#
loop_
_entity.id
_entity.type
_entity.pdbx_description
1 polymer ?
#
loop_
_entity_poly.entity_id
_entity_poly.type
_entity_poly.pdbx_seq_one_letter_code
_entity_poly.pdbx_strand_id
1 'polypeptide(L)'
;MAVTIYLVRHGRTVWNIEGRLQGSGDSPLVEEGIIGAKKTGIALKDVPFTAAYSSMQKRAQDTANYILAENNLSDIPHFHHKGLNEFDFGSWEGMKSLDLQENEEYLIMKRTPAEYLAKANGGERFEQLYQRVTRVFNQIAQLHQNSGKILIVSHGMTLTLLTAVLKEIAWQDFRDEEKHRFIINTAITKVEVDNGKVTVLEFNNTDHLDNVPTSQHKH
;
A
#
# COMPACT_ATOMS: atom_id res chain seq x y z
N MET A 1 -14.81 7.34 20.12
CA MET A 1 -13.43 7.90 20.05
C MET A 1 -12.84 7.43 18.74
N ALA A 2 -12.14 8.31 18.03
CA ALA A 2 -11.62 8.01 16.69
C ALA A 2 -10.25 7.33 16.74
N VAL A 3 -9.98 6.37 15.83
CA VAL A 3 -8.65 5.89 15.52
C VAL A 3 -8.13 6.59 14.28
N THR A 4 -6.87 7.02 14.30
CA THR A 4 -6.20 7.58 13.12
C THR A 4 -5.22 6.57 12.54
N ILE A 5 -5.37 6.24 11.26
CA ILE A 5 -4.54 5.27 10.55
C ILE A 5 -3.72 6.00 9.48
N TYR A 6 -2.42 5.78 9.51
CA TYR A 6 -1.46 6.28 8.51
C TYR A 6 -1.10 5.13 7.59
N LEU A 7 -1.55 5.20 6.35
CA LEU A 7 -1.27 4.23 5.29
C LEU A 7 -0.05 4.69 4.50
N VAL A 8 0.94 3.83 4.36
CA VAL A 8 2.18 4.13 3.64
C VAL A 8 2.51 2.98 2.70
N ARG A 9 2.78 3.27 1.43
CA ARG A 9 3.33 2.29 0.49
C ARG A 9 4.81 2.08 0.78
N HIS A 10 5.29 0.83 0.68
CA HIS A 10 6.71 0.52 0.84
C HIS A 10 7.62 1.39 -0.02
N GLY A 11 8.88 1.56 0.39
CA GLY A 11 9.91 2.27 -0.33
C GLY A 11 10.20 1.67 -1.70
N ARG A 12 10.83 2.46 -2.59
CA ARG A 12 11.21 2.02 -3.94
C ARG A 12 12.14 0.81 -3.88
N THR A 13 11.92 -0.17 -4.75
CA THR A 13 12.69 -1.42 -4.82
C THR A 13 13.40 -1.56 -6.16
N VAL A 14 14.33 -2.53 -6.25
CA VAL A 14 15.00 -2.90 -7.51
C VAL A 14 13.97 -3.22 -8.60
N TRP A 15 12.96 -4.04 -8.32
CA TRP A 15 11.93 -4.40 -9.30
C TRP A 15 11.04 -3.22 -9.70
N ASN A 16 10.86 -2.23 -8.84
CA ASN A 16 10.18 -0.98 -9.24
C ASN A 16 11.01 -0.22 -10.31
N ILE A 17 12.35 -0.20 -10.18
CA ILE A 17 13.22 0.43 -11.17
C ILE A 17 13.19 -0.35 -12.49
N GLU A 18 13.21 -1.68 -12.41
CA GLU A 18 13.22 -2.55 -13.58
C GLU A 18 11.85 -2.67 -14.28
N GLY A 19 10.79 -2.07 -13.70
CA GLY A 19 9.43 -2.17 -14.23
C GLY A 19 8.85 -3.59 -14.18
N ARG A 20 9.24 -4.39 -13.18
CA ARG A 20 8.74 -5.74 -12.98
C ARG A 20 7.50 -5.76 -12.09
N LEU A 21 6.59 -6.67 -12.38
CA LEU A 21 5.47 -7.00 -11.50
C LEU A 21 6.01 -7.58 -10.19
N GLN A 22 5.57 -7.02 -9.08
CA GLN A 22 6.05 -7.37 -7.76
C GLN A 22 4.86 -7.52 -6.79
N GLY A 23 4.27 -8.68 -6.80
CA GLY A 23 3.19 -9.08 -5.88
C GLY A 23 3.73 -9.94 -4.75
N SER A 24 3.56 -11.26 -4.82
CA SER A 24 4.10 -12.23 -3.84
C SER A 24 5.62 -12.35 -3.86
N GLY A 25 6.27 -12.09 -5.01
CA GLY A 25 7.73 -11.96 -5.09
C GLY A 25 8.24 -10.74 -4.33
N ASP A 26 9.53 -10.71 -4.00
CA ASP A 26 10.15 -9.63 -3.25
C ASP A 26 11.50 -9.23 -3.85
N SER A 27 11.83 -7.95 -3.79
CA SER A 27 13.14 -7.41 -4.12
C SER A 27 13.54 -6.33 -3.10
N PRO A 28 14.86 -6.15 -2.85
CA PRO A 28 15.31 -5.22 -1.83
C PRO A 28 14.95 -3.77 -2.15
N LEU A 29 14.81 -2.96 -1.09
CA LEU A 29 14.74 -1.52 -1.21
C LEU A 29 16.05 -1.00 -1.83
N VAL A 30 15.93 -0.03 -2.73
CA VAL A 30 17.07 0.75 -3.21
C VAL A 30 17.35 1.91 -2.26
N GLU A 31 18.49 2.57 -2.42
CA GLU A 31 18.88 3.67 -1.54
C GLU A 31 17.82 4.78 -1.46
N GLU A 32 17.26 5.18 -2.60
CA GLU A 32 16.17 6.16 -2.65
C GLU A 32 14.91 5.68 -1.91
N GLY A 33 14.64 4.37 -1.94
CA GLY A 33 13.54 3.77 -1.18
C GLY A 33 13.76 3.84 0.33
N ILE A 34 15.00 3.62 0.78
CA ILE A 34 15.40 3.75 2.19
C ILE A 34 15.34 5.23 2.64
N ILE A 35 15.86 6.15 1.82
CA ILE A 35 15.80 7.59 2.08
C ILE A 35 14.33 8.05 2.19
N GLY A 36 13.46 7.62 1.26
CA GLY A 36 12.04 7.93 1.31
C GLY A 36 11.38 7.43 2.59
N ALA A 37 11.67 6.19 3.02
CA ALA A 37 11.15 5.63 4.27
C ALA A 37 11.60 6.43 5.49
N LYS A 38 12.88 6.82 5.57
CA LYS A 38 13.40 7.67 6.66
C LYS A 38 12.76 9.06 6.66
N LYS A 39 12.61 9.71 5.51
CA LYS A 39 11.91 11.01 5.41
C LYS A 39 10.45 10.91 5.86
N THR A 40 9.76 9.82 5.51
CA THR A 40 8.42 9.53 6.03
C THR A 40 8.45 9.39 7.55
N GLY A 41 9.43 8.69 8.10
CA GLY A 41 9.64 8.57 9.55
C GLY A 41 9.85 9.93 10.22
N ILE A 42 10.71 10.78 9.66
CA ILE A 42 10.94 12.15 10.17
C ILE A 42 9.66 12.98 10.14
N ALA A 43 8.85 12.89 9.07
CA ALA A 43 7.57 13.58 8.98
C ALA A 43 6.54 13.08 10.03
N LEU A 44 6.67 11.84 10.46
CA LEU A 44 5.80 11.19 11.43
C LEU A 44 6.44 11.03 12.83
N LYS A 45 7.61 11.62 13.09
CA LYS A 45 8.39 11.40 14.32
C LYS A 45 7.65 11.71 15.61
N ASP A 46 6.77 12.70 15.59
CA ASP A 46 5.99 13.17 16.74
C ASP A 46 4.60 12.51 16.83
N VAL A 47 4.26 11.61 15.89
CA VAL A 47 3.00 10.87 15.95
C VAL A 47 3.11 9.77 17.01
N PRO A 48 2.27 9.80 18.08
CA PRO A 48 2.35 8.79 19.14
C PRO A 48 1.69 7.47 18.67
N PHE A 49 2.39 6.72 17.83
CA PHE A 49 1.91 5.43 17.36
C PHE A 49 1.73 4.44 18.53
N THR A 50 0.56 3.83 18.61
CA THR A 50 0.25 2.78 19.59
C THR A 50 0.54 1.38 19.03
N ALA A 51 0.57 1.24 17.71
CA ALA A 51 0.99 0.02 16.99
C ALA A 51 1.35 0.34 15.54
N ALA A 52 2.13 -0.54 14.94
CA ALA A 52 2.40 -0.57 13.51
C ALA A 52 2.03 -1.95 12.94
N TYR A 53 1.58 -1.96 11.70
CA TYR A 53 1.29 -3.16 10.92
C TYR A 53 1.99 -3.09 9.58
N SER A 54 2.50 -4.22 9.11
CA SER A 54 2.98 -4.33 7.73
C SER A 54 2.50 -5.63 7.09
N SER A 55 2.67 -5.74 5.78
CA SER A 55 2.51 -7.01 5.10
C SER A 55 3.60 -8.01 5.53
N MET A 56 3.48 -9.25 5.05
CA MET A 56 4.49 -10.29 5.26
C MET A 56 5.73 -10.11 4.36
N GLN A 57 5.68 -9.23 3.35
CA GLN A 57 6.77 -9.02 2.40
C GLN A 57 7.83 -8.10 2.99
N LYS A 58 9.10 -8.50 2.82
CA LYS A 58 10.25 -7.85 3.47
C LYS A 58 10.36 -6.36 3.13
N ARG A 59 10.08 -5.94 1.89
CA ARG A 59 10.10 -4.53 1.48
C ARG A 59 9.17 -3.64 2.31
N ALA A 60 8.00 -4.16 2.72
CA ALA A 60 7.08 -3.41 3.57
C ALA A 60 7.51 -3.42 5.04
N GLN A 61 8.04 -4.56 5.53
CA GLN A 61 8.58 -4.67 6.87
C GLN A 61 9.79 -3.73 7.06
N ASP A 62 10.75 -3.76 6.13
CA ASP A 62 11.93 -2.90 6.17
C ASP A 62 11.53 -1.41 6.11
N THR A 63 10.56 -1.05 5.27
CA THR A 63 10.04 0.31 5.21
C THR A 63 9.43 0.73 6.54
N ALA A 64 8.61 -0.12 7.16
CA ALA A 64 8.04 0.15 8.48
C ALA A 64 9.13 0.33 9.54
N ASN A 65 10.17 -0.52 9.54
CA ASN A 65 11.28 -0.43 10.46
C ASN A 65 12.04 0.90 10.31
N TYR A 66 12.31 1.36 9.08
CA TYR A 66 12.94 2.66 8.84
C TYR A 66 12.08 3.84 9.30
N ILE A 67 10.75 3.76 9.11
CA ILE A 67 9.83 4.79 9.60
C ILE A 67 9.83 4.84 11.13
N LEU A 68 9.71 3.69 11.77
CA LEU A 68 9.64 3.59 13.23
C LEU A 68 10.96 3.98 13.93
N ALA A 69 12.10 3.74 13.28
CA ALA A 69 13.40 4.13 13.79
C ALA A 69 13.59 5.65 13.95
N GLU A 70 12.84 6.45 13.20
CA GLU A 70 12.85 7.92 13.28
C GLU A 70 11.81 8.45 14.30
N ASN A 71 10.94 7.61 14.86
CA ASN A 71 9.90 8.04 15.80
C ASN A 71 10.49 8.35 17.17
N ASN A 72 9.98 9.38 17.85
CA ASN A 72 10.43 9.78 19.19
C ASN A 72 10.00 8.80 20.29
N LEU A 73 9.10 7.86 20.01
CA LEU A 73 8.71 6.78 20.92
C LEU A 73 9.52 5.52 20.60
N SER A 74 10.05 4.88 21.65
CA SER A 74 10.61 3.53 21.56
C SER A 74 9.49 2.47 21.74
N ASP A 75 9.82 1.25 21.34
CA ASP A 75 9.02 0.04 21.65
C ASP A 75 7.60 0.03 21.08
N ILE A 76 7.38 0.67 19.91
CA ILE A 76 6.11 0.59 19.20
C ILE A 76 5.93 -0.85 18.69
N PRO A 77 4.86 -1.57 19.11
CA PRO A 77 4.60 -2.94 18.62
C PRO A 77 4.43 -2.97 17.11
N HIS A 78 5.18 -3.85 16.42
CA HIS A 78 5.09 -4.02 14.98
C HIS A 78 4.60 -5.43 14.63
N PHE A 79 3.45 -5.53 14.03
CA PHE A 79 2.79 -6.78 13.63
C PHE A 79 2.81 -6.97 12.12
N HIS A 80 2.85 -8.23 11.68
CA HIS A 80 2.80 -8.59 10.26
C HIS A 80 1.49 -9.30 9.93
N HIS A 81 0.83 -8.91 8.84
CA HIS A 81 -0.45 -9.48 8.47
C HIS A 81 -0.53 -9.77 6.97
N LYS A 82 -0.80 -11.04 6.60
CA LYS A 82 -0.91 -11.47 5.20
C LYS A 82 -2.01 -10.76 4.41
N GLY A 83 -3.06 -10.30 5.06
CA GLY A 83 -4.13 -9.53 4.43
C GLY A 83 -3.68 -8.16 3.92
N LEU A 84 -2.48 -7.68 4.31
CA LEU A 84 -1.84 -6.47 3.81
C LEU A 84 -0.83 -6.74 2.67
N ASN A 85 -0.65 -8.01 2.24
CA ASN A 85 0.24 -8.36 1.15
C ASN A 85 -0.19 -7.69 -0.16
N GLU A 86 0.75 -7.53 -1.10
CA GLU A 86 0.43 -7.04 -2.44
C GLU A 86 -0.45 -8.04 -3.19
N PHE A 87 -1.05 -7.56 -4.26
CA PHE A 87 -1.79 -8.34 -5.24
C PHE A 87 -0.89 -9.44 -5.82
N ASP A 88 -1.37 -10.67 -5.84
CA ASP A 88 -0.62 -11.82 -6.36
C ASP A 88 -0.74 -11.90 -7.89
N PHE A 89 0.39 -11.71 -8.57
CA PHE A 89 0.45 -11.80 -10.04
C PHE A 89 0.64 -13.22 -10.56
N GLY A 90 0.67 -14.25 -9.70
CA GLY A 90 0.84 -15.64 -10.11
C GLY A 90 2.09 -15.85 -10.97
N SER A 91 1.95 -16.50 -12.12
CA SER A 91 3.09 -16.77 -13.01
C SER A 91 3.70 -15.53 -13.68
N TRP A 92 3.08 -14.35 -13.54
CA TRP A 92 3.65 -13.10 -14.04
C TRP A 92 4.59 -12.40 -13.02
N GLU A 93 4.78 -12.97 -11.84
CA GLU A 93 5.71 -12.45 -10.85
C GLU A 93 7.12 -12.27 -11.41
N GLY A 94 7.70 -11.08 -11.26
CA GLY A 94 9.04 -10.74 -11.76
C GLY A 94 9.13 -10.48 -13.27
N MET A 95 8.08 -10.69 -14.05
CA MET A 95 8.05 -10.32 -15.47
C MET A 95 8.01 -8.78 -15.60
N LYS A 96 8.63 -8.27 -16.65
CA LYS A 96 8.51 -6.84 -16.96
C LYS A 96 7.12 -6.55 -17.47
N SER A 97 6.52 -5.46 -17.00
CA SER A 97 5.20 -5.01 -17.49
C SER A 97 5.19 -4.73 -19.00
N LEU A 98 6.34 -4.37 -19.58
CA LEU A 98 6.51 -4.18 -21.01
C LEU A 98 6.33 -5.50 -21.82
N ASP A 99 6.75 -6.62 -21.25
CA ASP A 99 6.68 -7.94 -21.92
C ASP A 99 5.24 -8.47 -21.97
N LEU A 100 4.33 -7.87 -21.19
CA LEU A 100 2.93 -8.29 -21.10
C LEU A 100 1.96 -7.36 -21.87
N GLN A 101 2.45 -6.34 -22.56
CA GLN A 101 1.59 -5.33 -23.20
C GLN A 101 0.71 -5.88 -24.32
N GLU A 102 1.07 -7.03 -24.91
CA GLU A 102 0.27 -7.71 -25.91
C GLU A 102 -0.60 -8.85 -25.31
N ASN A 103 -0.45 -9.13 -24.02
CA ASN A 103 -1.26 -10.15 -23.35
C ASN A 103 -2.67 -9.60 -23.06
N GLU A 104 -3.68 -10.22 -23.62
CA GLU A 104 -5.07 -9.78 -23.55
C GLU A 104 -5.57 -9.69 -22.10
N GLU A 105 -5.30 -10.73 -21.28
CA GLU A 105 -5.76 -10.73 -19.88
C GLU A 105 -5.00 -9.70 -19.02
N TYR A 106 -3.73 -9.41 -19.33
CA TYR A 106 -3.00 -8.31 -18.70
C TYR A 106 -3.62 -6.95 -19.02
N LEU A 107 -4.08 -6.74 -20.25
CA LEU A 107 -4.79 -5.53 -20.63
C LEU A 107 -6.15 -5.41 -19.92
N ILE A 108 -6.89 -6.52 -19.78
CA ILE A 108 -8.12 -6.58 -18.99
C ILE A 108 -7.81 -6.23 -17.53
N MET A 109 -6.77 -6.83 -16.92
CA MET A 109 -6.34 -6.51 -15.56
C MET A 109 -6.09 -5.00 -15.37
N LYS A 110 -5.56 -4.32 -16.38
CA LYS A 110 -5.28 -2.88 -16.31
C LYS A 110 -6.49 -1.99 -16.51
N ARG A 111 -7.41 -2.36 -17.39
CA ARG A 111 -8.50 -1.49 -17.87
C ARG A 111 -9.85 -1.77 -17.23
N THR A 112 -10.13 -3.05 -16.99
CA THR A 112 -11.43 -3.52 -16.50
C THR A 112 -11.24 -4.51 -15.34
N PRO A 113 -10.80 -4.03 -14.15
CA PRO A 113 -10.46 -4.91 -13.02
C PRO A 113 -11.55 -5.93 -12.64
N ALA A 114 -12.83 -5.56 -12.82
CA ALA A 114 -13.95 -6.45 -12.53
C ALA A 114 -14.05 -7.67 -13.47
N GLU A 115 -13.51 -7.56 -14.68
CA GLU A 115 -13.53 -8.63 -15.68
C GLU A 115 -12.28 -9.53 -15.63
N TYR A 116 -11.27 -9.10 -14.86
CA TYR A 116 -10.05 -9.87 -14.71
C TYR A 116 -10.26 -11.11 -13.83
N LEU A 117 -10.03 -12.29 -14.42
CA LEU A 117 -10.30 -13.59 -13.81
C LEU A 117 -9.05 -14.36 -13.39
N ALA A 118 -7.85 -13.85 -13.65
CA ALA A 118 -6.55 -14.47 -13.36
C ALA A 118 -6.35 -15.85 -14.03
N LYS A 119 -6.99 -16.10 -15.17
CA LYS A 119 -6.93 -17.40 -15.86
C LYS A 119 -5.57 -17.67 -16.50
N ALA A 120 -4.92 -16.62 -17.04
CA ALA A 120 -3.64 -16.76 -17.73
C ALA A 120 -2.48 -16.93 -16.76
N ASN A 121 -2.57 -16.38 -15.56
CA ASN A 121 -1.44 -16.34 -14.61
C ASN A 121 -1.67 -17.08 -13.29
N GLY A 122 -2.93 -17.49 -12.99
CA GLY A 122 -3.26 -18.18 -11.73
C GLY A 122 -3.08 -17.33 -10.47
N GLY A 123 -3.04 -16.01 -10.61
CA GLY A 123 -2.89 -15.08 -9.50
C GLY A 123 -4.19 -14.78 -8.76
N GLU A 124 -4.21 -13.66 -8.05
CA GLU A 124 -5.36 -13.16 -7.30
C GLU A 124 -6.31 -12.37 -8.20
N ARG A 125 -7.62 -12.42 -7.94
CA ARG A 125 -8.61 -11.51 -8.55
C ARG A 125 -8.77 -10.27 -7.68
N PHE A 126 -9.14 -9.14 -8.29
CA PHE A 126 -9.33 -7.89 -7.53
C PHE A 126 -10.45 -7.95 -6.50
N GLU A 127 -11.48 -8.75 -6.73
CA GLU A 127 -12.51 -9.01 -5.73
C GLU A 127 -11.93 -9.68 -4.46
N GLN A 128 -11.00 -10.62 -4.63
CA GLN A 128 -10.32 -11.28 -3.50
C GLN A 128 -9.43 -10.30 -2.74
N LEU A 129 -8.67 -9.46 -3.47
CA LEU A 129 -7.89 -8.38 -2.88
C LEU A 129 -8.79 -7.43 -2.08
N TYR A 130 -9.90 -6.97 -2.69
CA TYR A 130 -10.88 -6.11 -2.02
C TYR A 130 -11.38 -6.72 -0.71
N GLN A 131 -11.84 -7.96 -0.75
CA GLN A 131 -12.38 -8.65 0.42
C GLN A 131 -11.34 -8.80 1.54
N ARG A 132 -10.08 -9.17 1.21
CA ARG A 132 -9.06 -9.38 2.24
C ARG A 132 -8.53 -8.08 2.84
N VAL A 133 -8.29 -7.05 2.02
CA VAL A 133 -7.72 -5.79 2.52
C VAL A 133 -8.73 -4.98 3.32
N THR A 134 -9.99 -4.93 2.89
CA THR A 134 -11.05 -4.25 3.66
C THR A 134 -11.32 -4.96 4.98
N ARG A 135 -11.31 -6.31 4.98
CA ARG A 135 -11.46 -7.08 6.22
C ARG A 135 -10.35 -6.75 7.22
N VAL A 136 -9.08 -6.79 6.81
CA VAL A 136 -7.97 -6.53 7.74
C VAL A 136 -7.94 -5.08 8.19
N PHE A 137 -8.25 -4.12 7.30
CA PHE A 137 -8.36 -2.71 7.68
C PHE A 137 -9.42 -2.50 8.76
N ASN A 138 -10.60 -3.06 8.58
CA ASN A 138 -11.70 -2.97 9.56
C ASN A 138 -11.35 -3.64 10.89
N GLN A 139 -10.69 -4.80 10.86
CA GLN A 139 -10.22 -5.49 12.08
C GLN A 139 -9.21 -4.63 12.86
N ILE A 140 -8.24 -4.03 12.18
CA ILE A 140 -7.25 -3.13 12.81
C ILE A 140 -7.96 -1.90 13.38
N ALA A 141 -8.85 -1.26 12.62
CA ALA A 141 -9.60 -0.09 13.08
C ALA A 141 -10.45 -0.41 14.32
N GLN A 142 -11.12 -1.55 14.33
CA GLN A 142 -11.95 -2.00 15.47
C GLN A 142 -11.07 -2.31 16.70
N LEU A 143 -9.93 -2.96 16.52
CA LEU A 143 -9.01 -3.29 17.63
C LEU A 143 -8.50 -2.03 18.34
N HIS A 144 -8.33 -0.94 17.61
CA HIS A 144 -7.77 0.32 18.11
C HIS A 144 -8.79 1.47 18.20
N GLN A 145 -10.10 1.18 18.20
CA GLN A 145 -11.19 2.18 18.15
C GLN A 145 -11.18 3.19 19.31
N ASN A 146 -10.45 2.90 20.40
CA ASN A 146 -10.41 3.75 21.60
C ASN A 146 -9.26 4.77 21.59
N SER A 147 -9.02 5.46 20.47
CA SER A 147 -8.03 6.55 20.32
C SER A 147 -6.59 6.13 19.94
N GLY A 148 -6.39 5.06 19.18
CA GLY A 148 -5.07 4.70 18.67
C GLY A 148 -4.60 5.58 17.51
N LYS A 149 -3.27 5.69 17.36
CA LYS A 149 -2.63 6.12 16.11
C LYS A 149 -1.84 4.96 15.55
N ILE A 150 -2.18 4.54 14.34
CA ILE A 150 -1.70 3.29 13.77
C ILE A 150 -0.95 3.57 12.47
N LEU A 151 0.23 2.98 12.33
CA LEU A 151 0.95 2.92 11.06
C LEU A 151 0.58 1.62 10.34
N ILE A 152 0.23 1.70 9.05
CA ILE A 152 0.09 0.52 8.17
C ILE A 152 1.00 0.70 6.97
N VAL A 153 1.96 -0.21 6.77
CA VAL A 153 2.83 -0.22 5.60
C VAL A 153 2.46 -1.40 4.70
N SER A 154 2.08 -1.08 3.46
CA SER A 154 1.62 -2.05 2.49
C SER A 154 2.10 -1.68 1.07
N HIS A 155 1.32 -1.94 0.02
CA HIS A 155 1.78 -1.97 -1.36
C HIS A 155 0.94 -1.10 -2.27
N GLY A 156 1.41 -0.97 -3.51
CA GLY A 156 0.83 -0.08 -4.50
C GLY A 156 -0.60 -0.44 -4.87
N MET A 157 -0.84 -1.66 -5.37
CA MET A 157 -2.16 -2.10 -5.80
C MET A 157 -3.12 -2.20 -4.62
N THR A 158 -2.65 -2.83 -3.54
CA THR A 158 -3.42 -3.05 -2.31
C THR A 158 -3.92 -1.75 -1.70
N LEU A 159 -3.03 -0.74 -1.54
CA LEU A 159 -3.43 0.55 -0.96
C LEU A 159 -4.24 1.40 -1.93
N THR A 160 -3.97 1.32 -3.25
CA THR A 160 -4.78 2.05 -4.24
C THR A 160 -6.22 1.55 -4.20
N LEU A 161 -6.44 0.23 -4.20
CA LEU A 161 -7.78 -0.32 -4.09
C LEU A 161 -8.43 0.04 -2.74
N LEU A 162 -7.72 -0.16 -1.63
CA LEU A 162 -8.24 0.16 -0.31
C LEU A 162 -8.66 1.63 -0.22
N THR A 163 -7.79 2.57 -0.60
CA THR A 163 -8.06 4.00 -0.50
C THR A 163 -9.17 4.48 -1.44
N ALA A 164 -9.36 3.83 -2.60
CA ALA A 164 -10.52 4.07 -3.45
C ALA A 164 -11.82 3.73 -2.70
N VAL A 165 -11.88 2.55 -2.09
CA VAL A 165 -13.04 2.12 -1.31
C VAL A 165 -13.30 3.02 -0.10
N LEU A 166 -12.25 3.44 0.63
CA LEU A 166 -12.37 4.38 1.75
C LEU A 166 -12.86 5.77 1.32
N LYS A 167 -12.73 6.12 0.05
CA LYS A 167 -13.27 7.34 -0.58
C LYS A 167 -14.62 7.10 -1.26
N GLU A 168 -15.28 5.99 -0.95
CA GLU A 168 -16.58 5.61 -1.51
C GLU A 168 -16.59 5.39 -3.03
N ILE A 169 -15.41 5.13 -3.64
CA ILE A 169 -15.26 4.73 -5.03
C ILE A 169 -15.43 3.22 -5.11
N ALA A 170 -16.23 2.73 -6.05
CA ALA A 170 -16.40 1.29 -6.25
C ALA A 170 -15.05 0.63 -6.54
N TRP A 171 -14.79 -0.55 -5.94
CA TRP A 171 -13.52 -1.23 -6.16
C TRP A 171 -13.26 -1.59 -7.63
N GLN A 172 -14.30 -1.72 -8.43
CA GLN A 172 -14.22 -1.94 -9.87
C GLN A 172 -13.53 -0.77 -10.61
N ASP A 173 -13.67 0.43 -10.05
CA ASP A 173 -13.22 1.69 -10.63
C ASP A 173 -11.88 2.20 -10.03
N PHE A 174 -11.25 1.43 -9.14
CA PHE A 174 -10.07 1.91 -8.40
C PHE A 174 -8.86 2.26 -9.30
N ARG A 175 -8.84 1.77 -10.54
CA ARG A 175 -7.83 2.07 -11.56
C ARG A 175 -8.23 3.19 -12.53
N ASP A 176 -9.42 3.71 -12.42
CA ASP A 176 -9.87 4.85 -13.19
C ASP A 176 -9.16 6.13 -12.70
N GLU A 177 -8.24 6.63 -13.52
CA GLU A 177 -7.38 7.76 -13.16
C GLU A 177 -8.13 9.08 -13.00
N GLU A 178 -9.32 9.21 -13.58
CA GLU A 178 -10.19 10.36 -13.38
C GLU A 178 -10.85 10.34 -12.00
N LYS A 179 -11.07 9.13 -11.44
CA LYS A 179 -11.70 8.94 -10.14
C LYS A 179 -10.68 8.81 -9.01
N HIS A 180 -9.56 8.13 -9.27
CA HIS A 180 -8.59 7.80 -8.23
C HIS A 180 -7.15 7.75 -8.74
N ARG A 181 -6.18 8.12 -7.90
CA ARG A 181 -4.75 8.09 -8.23
C ARG A 181 -4.05 6.91 -7.57
N PHE A 182 -3.07 6.36 -8.27
CA PHE A 182 -2.21 5.32 -7.73
C PHE A 182 -1.32 5.83 -6.59
N ILE A 183 -1.17 5.02 -5.52
CA ILE A 183 -0.37 5.40 -4.35
C ILE A 183 1.13 5.40 -4.68
N ILE A 184 1.79 6.51 -4.38
CA ILE A 184 3.23 6.71 -4.59
C ILE A 184 4.02 6.01 -3.47
N ASN A 185 5.25 5.54 -3.77
CA ASN A 185 6.13 4.95 -2.76
C ASN A 185 6.39 5.96 -1.62
N THR A 186 6.29 5.50 -0.39
CA THR A 186 6.48 6.26 0.85
C THR A 186 5.58 7.48 1.04
N ALA A 187 4.58 7.69 0.16
CA ALA A 187 3.54 8.69 0.37
C ALA A 187 2.66 8.35 1.58
N ILE A 188 2.16 9.36 2.26
CA ILE A 188 1.31 9.25 3.44
C ILE A 188 -0.15 9.47 3.03
N THR A 189 -1.02 8.52 3.40
CA THR A 189 -2.46 8.71 3.39
C THR A 189 -2.97 8.60 4.82
N LYS A 190 -3.64 9.63 5.32
CA LYS A 190 -4.17 9.70 6.68
C LYS A 190 -5.67 9.48 6.69
N VAL A 191 -6.12 8.52 7.47
CA VAL A 191 -7.52 8.11 7.57
C VAL A 191 -7.96 8.18 9.03
N GLU A 192 -9.15 8.70 9.26
CA GLU A 192 -9.82 8.66 10.56
C GLU A 192 -11.01 7.71 10.50
N VAL A 193 -11.16 6.88 11.52
CA VAL A 193 -12.33 6.03 11.71
C VAL A 193 -12.96 6.36 13.07
N ASP A 194 -14.16 6.94 13.03
CA ASP A 194 -14.94 7.29 14.23
C ASP A 194 -16.33 6.66 14.18
N ASN A 195 -16.62 5.78 15.14
CA ASN A 195 -17.91 5.08 15.23
C ASN A 195 -18.33 4.39 13.91
N GLY A 196 -17.35 3.80 13.20
CA GLY A 196 -17.56 3.12 11.92
C GLY A 196 -17.61 4.05 10.69
N LYS A 197 -17.62 5.38 10.90
CA LYS A 197 -17.49 6.34 9.80
C LYS A 197 -16.01 6.51 9.44
N VAL A 198 -15.69 6.31 8.17
CA VAL A 198 -14.35 6.51 7.62
C VAL A 198 -14.25 7.88 6.96
N THR A 199 -13.17 8.61 7.24
CA THR A 199 -12.86 9.88 6.59
C THR A 199 -11.39 9.90 6.16
N VAL A 200 -11.12 10.08 4.87
CA VAL A 200 -9.76 10.27 4.36
C VAL A 200 -9.40 11.75 4.56
N LEU A 201 -8.55 12.01 5.54
CA LEU A 201 -8.13 13.37 5.93
C LEU A 201 -7.04 13.92 5.01
N GLU A 202 -6.16 13.05 4.52
CA GLU A 202 -5.04 13.38 3.64
C GLU A 202 -4.82 12.20 2.70
N PHE A 203 -4.60 12.46 1.41
CA PHE A 203 -4.45 11.42 0.42
C PHE A 203 -3.15 11.54 -0.36
N ASN A 204 -2.33 10.48 -0.31
CA ASN A 204 -1.14 10.32 -1.14
C ASN A 204 -0.17 11.53 -1.05
N ASN A 205 0.00 12.08 0.16
CA ASN A 205 0.86 13.22 0.41
C ASN A 205 2.33 12.83 0.26
N THR A 206 3.09 13.65 -0.48
CA THR A 206 4.51 13.50 -0.77
C THR A 206 5.35 14.72 -0.39
N ASP A 207 4.80 15.69 0.35
CA ASP A 207 5.47 16.96 0.68
C ASP A 207 6.81 16.75 1.41
N HIS A 208 6.92 15.66 2.16
CA HIS A 208 8.15 15.26 2.86
C HIS A 208 9.21 14.61 1.95
N LEU A 209 8.89 14.33 0.68
CA LEU A 209 9.76 13.58 -0.25
C LEU A 209 10.58 14.48 -1.19
N ASP A 210 10.78 15.76 -0.85
CA ASP A 210 11.58 16.67 -1.67
C ASP A 210 12.90 16.04 -2.12
N ASN A 211 13.13 16.04 -3.45
CA ASN A 211 14.30 15.45 -4.10
C ASN A 211 14.47 13.93 -3.99
N VAL A 212 13.43 13.18 -3.56
CA VAL A 212 13.45 11.71 -3.65
C VAL A 212 12.76 11.28 -4.94
N PRO A 213 13.42 10.51 -5.82
CA PRO A 213 12.77 9.95 -6.99
C PRO A 213 11.62 9.04 -6.59
N THR A 214 10.40 9.41 -6.93
CA THR A 214 9.21 8.58 -6.69
C THR A 214 8.86 7.80 -7.94
N SER A 215 8.64 6.49 -7.83
CA SER A 215 8.18 5.71 -8.98
C SER A 215 6.69 5.94 -9.20
N GLN A 216 6.34 6.51 -10.36
CA GLN A 216 4.95 6.55 -10.84
C GLN A 216 4.61 5.30 -11.67
N HIS A 217 5.34 4.19 -11.52
CA HIS A 217 5.08 3.00 -12.30
C HIS A 217 3.74 2.39 -11.89
N LYS A 218 2.78 2.54 -12.79
CA LYS A 218 1.48 1.87 -12.80
C LYS A 218 1.71 0.48 -13.41
N HIS A 219 1.62 -0.54 -12.59
CA HIS A 219 1.61 -1.94 -13.08
C HIS A 219 0.27 -2.26 -13.72
#